data_59a64ee72dd613a752e5e66d2d5b6740
#
_entry.id   59a64ee72dd613a752e5e66d2d5b6740
#
_cell.length_a   1.000
_cell.length_b   1.000
_cell.length_c   1.000
_cell.angle_alpha   90.00
_cell.angle_beta   90.00
_cell.angle_gamma   90.00
#
_symmetry.space_group_name_H-M   'P 1'
#
loop_
_entity.id
_entity.type
_entity.pdbx_description
1 polymer ?
#
loop_
_entity_poly.entity_id
_entity_poly.type
_entity_poly.pdbx_seq_one_letter_code
_entity_poly.pdbx_strand_id
1 'polypeptide(L)'
;MPSPPLLPTELRTPRLLLRPPHPDDAPAIHAAIQASLPELRRWMVWAQAPLDLAGTVENLTRAAADYAAGENLRLHVWSADGREFIGSSGYHALNWRVPKGEIGYWIATRHAGQGYATEVAHALTDFALCPQEKGGLGFRRLEIRTDARNERSARIPRALGYTLDATLKNDDVAADNPAELRDTLIFSRIR
;
A
#
# COMPACT_ATOMS: atom_id res chain seq x y z
N MET A 1 -14.81 -14.58 18.00
CA MET A 1 -14.26 -13.94 16.80
C MET A 1 -13.06 -14.74 16.33
N PRO A 2 -12.86 -15.00 15.04
CA PRO A 2 -11.62 -15.62 14.62
C PRO A 2 -10.45 -14.72 15.02
N SER A 3 -9.41 -15.34 15.59
CA SER A 3 -8.18 -14.62 15.92
C SER A 3 -7.53 -14.08 14.63
N PRO A 4 -6.92 -12.90 14.65
CA PRO A 4 -6.16 -12.44 13.50
C PRO A 4 -5.07 -13.47 13.18
N PRO A 5 -4.73 -13.65 11.89
CA PRO A 5 -3.68 -14.56 11.49
C PRO A 5 -2.34 -14.13 12.07
N LEU A 6 -1.38 -15.06 12.13
CA LEU A 6 0.01 -14.71 12.42
C LEU A 6 0.52 -13.78 11.32
N LEU A 7 0.90 -12.56 11.71
CA LEU A 7 1.42 -11.57 10.78
C LEU A 7 2.89 -11.85 10.47
N PRO A 8 3.33 -11.74 9.22
CA PRO A 8 4.72 -11.98 8.86
C PRO A 8 5.61 -10.85 9.37
N THR A 9 6.81 -11.20 9.79
CA THR A 9 7.86 -10.21 10.09
C THR A 9 8.48 -9.63 8.82
N GLU A 10 8.40 -10.37 7.71
CA GLU A 10 8.84 -9.93 6.38
C GLU A 10 8.17 -10.76 5.27
N LEU A 11 8.09 -10.17 4.09
CA LEU A 11 7.77 -10.86 2.83
C LEU A 11 8.90 -10.56 1.84
N ARG A 12 9.34 -11.56 1.09
CA ARG A 12 10.39 -11.41 0.09
C ARG A 12 9.91 -11.70 -1.31
N THR A 13 10.42 -10.95 -2.25
CA THR A 13 10.31 -11.21 -3.68
C THR A 13 11.74 -11.32 -4.27
N PRO A 14 11.90 -11.61 -5.56
CA PRO A 14 13.23 -11.65 -6.17
C PRO A 14 14.04 -10.35 -6.01
N ARG A 15 13.39 -9.18 -5.97
CA ARG A 15 14.06 -7.88 -5.93
C ARG A 15 13.78 -7.07 -4.67
N LEU A 16 12.81 -7.47 -3.84
CA LEU A 16 12.30 -6.64 -2.75
C LEU A 16 12.21 -7.39 -1.43
N LEU A 17 12.39 -6.63 -0.36
CA LEU A 17 12.07 -6.98 1.01
C LEU A 17 10.93 -6.07 1.49
N LEU A 18 9.80 -6.65 1.88
CA LEU A 18 8.70 -5.94 2.50
C LEU A 18 8.69 -6.28 3.99
N ARG A 19 8.73 -5.26 4.84
CA ARG A 19 8.71 -5.44 6.30
C ARG A 19 7.88 -4.36 6.99
N PRO A 20 7.38 -4.63 8.22
CA PRO A 20 6.67 -3.64 9.02
C PRO A 20 7.46 -2.35 9.20
N PRO A 21 6.79 -1.22 9.48
CA PRO A 21 7.45 0.03 9.81
C PRO A 21 8.34 -0.10 11.04
N HIS A 22 9.48 0.61 11.02
CA HIS A 22 10.36 0.78 12.18
C HIS A 22 10.73 2.25 12.32
N PRO A 23 10.75 2.84 13.53
CA PRO A 23 11.05 4.25 13.73
C PRO A 23 12.43 4.66 13.21
N ASP A 24 13.42 3.77 13.30
CA ASP A 24 14.80 4.02 12.83
C ASP A 24 14.89 4.22 11.31
N ASP A 25 13.86 3.81 10.56
CA ASP A 25 13.81 4.01 9.12
C ASP A 25 13.40 5.45 8.74
N ALA A 26 12.97 6.26 9.70
CA ALA A 26 12.44 7.58 9.45
C ALA A 26 13.34 8.49 8.59
N PRO A 27 14.66 8.55 8.78
CA PRO A 27 15.51 9.37 7.94
C PRO A 27 15.44 9.00 6.45
N ALA A 28 15.52 7.70 6.15
CA ALA A 28 15.49 7.21 4.77
C ALA A 28 14.12 7.43 4.12
N ILE A 29 13.05 7.17 4.86
CA ILE A 29 11.67 7.32 4.38
C ILE A 29 11.33 8.79 4.18
N HIS A 30 11.66 9.65 5.17
CA HIS A 30 11.46 11.09 5.07
C HIS A 30 12.16 11.67 3.84
N ALA A 31 13.44 11.34 3.65
CA ALA A 31 14.20 11.80 2.48
C ALA A 31 13.55 11.34 1.16
N ALA A 32 13.08 10.09 1.08
CA ALA A 32 12.42 9.56 -0.11
C ALA A 32 11.07 10.24 -0.38
N ILE A 33 10.29 10.55 0.66
CA ILE A 33 9.04 11.31 0.56
C ILE A 33 9.33 12.70 0.03
N GLN A 34 10.26 13.43 0.65
CA GLN A 34 10.60 14.79 0.23
C GLN A 34 11.04 14.85 -1.24
N ALA A 35 11.89 13.91 -1.67
CA ALA A 35 12.32 13.81 -3.07
C ALA A 35 11.21 13.43 -4.04
N SER A 36 10.10 12.86 -3.55
CA SER A 36 8.98 12.38 -4.37
C SER A 36 7.73 13.26 -4.28
N LEU A 37 7.76 14.35 -3.51
CA LEU A 37 6.58 15.20 -3.27
C LEU A 37 5.89 15.70 -4.56
N PRO A 38 6.60 16.12 -5.64
CA PRO A 38 5.94 16.59 -6.86
C PRO A 38 4.96 15.55 -7.44
N GLU A 39 5.37 14.28 -7.47
CA GLU A 39 4.53 13.19 -7.99
C GLU A 39 3.51 12.72 -6.97
N LEU A 40 3.89 12.62 -5.69
CA LEU A 40 2.99 12.16 -4.63
C LEU A 40 1.81 13.12 -4.43
N ARG A 41 2.02 14.42 -4.46
CA ARG A 41 0.96 15.43 -4.34
C ARG A 41 -0.13 15.29 -5.38
N ARG A 42 0.21 14.78 -6.53
CA ARG A 42 -0.77 14.58 -7.61
C ARG A 42 -1.82 13.51 -7.25
N TRP A 43 -1.47 12.54 -6.40
CA TRP A 43 -2.30 11.36 -6.17
C TRP A 43 -2.62 11.08 -4.71
N MET A 44 -1.84 11.66 -3.79
CA MET A 44 -1.90 11.36 -2.36
C MET A 44 -2.26 12.60 -1.55
N VAL A 45 -3.43 12.61 -0.94
CA VAL A 45 -3.91 13.73 -0.12
C VAL A 45 -2.93 14.04 1.03
N TRP A 46 -2.37 13.02 1.68
CA TRP A 46 -1.41 13.20 2.78
C TRP A 46 -0.12 13.92 2.35
N ALA A 47 0.25 13.88 1.08
CA ALA A 47 1.44 14.55 0.57
C ALA A 47 1.28 16.07 0.43
N GLN A 48 0.05 16.61 0.57
CA GLN A 48 -0.19 18.06 0.58
C GLN A 48 0.40 18.74 1.82
N ALA A 49 0.39 18.04 2.96
CA ALA A 49 0.98 18.47 4.22
C ALA A 49 1.97 17.41 4.73
N PRO A 50 3.16 17.29 4.12
CA PRO A 50 4.11 16.26 4.49
C PRO A 50 4.64 16.50 5.89
N LEU A 51 4.82 15.42 6.64
CA LEU A 51 5.40 15.46 7.97
C LEU A 51 6.89 15.89 7.91
N ASP A 52 7.36 16.56 8.92
CA ASP A 52 8.79 16.71 9.18
C ASP A 52 9.41 15.38 9.67
N LEU A 53 10.69 15.39 9.97
CA LEU A 53 11.37 14.16 10.40
C LEU A 53 10.81 13.64 11.74
N ALA A 54 10.53 14.54 12.70
CA ALA A 54 9.99 14.14 14.00
C ALA A 54 8.59 13.53 13.84
N GLY A 55 7.72 14.17 13.07
CA GLY A 55 6.40 13.63 12.75
C GLY A 55 6.47 12.33 11.96
N THR A 56 7.52 12.14 11.14
CA THR A 56 7.76 10.86 10.46
C THR A 56 8.08 9.76 11.48
N VAL A 57 8.95 10.01 12.47
CA VAL A 57 9.26 9.05 13.54
C VAL A 57 7.99 8.65 14.30
N GLU A 58 7.18 9.64 14.71
CA GLU A 58 5.91 9.38 15.40
C GLU A 58 4.93 8.56 14.55
N ASN A 59 4.83 8.89 13.26
CA ASN A 59 3.97 8.13 12.34
C ASN A 59 4.42 6.67 12.19
N LEU A 60 5.74 6.42 12.11
CA LEU A 60 6.28 5.07 12.01
C LEU A 60 6.09 4.27 13.31
N THR A 61 6.26 4.93 14.46
CA THR A 61 6.02 4.31 15.77
C THR A 61 4.57 3.84 15.89
N ARG A 62 3.61 4.71 15.52
CA ARG A 62 2.19 4.36 15.50
C ARG A 62 1.90 3.25 14.49
N ALA A 63 2.43 3.35 13.27
CA ALA A 63 2.22 2.35 12.25
C ALA A 63 2.78 0.96 12.63
N ALA A 64 3.89 0.90 13.37
CA ALA A 64 4.41 -0.34 13.92
C ALA A 64 3.46 -0.95 14.97
N ALA A 65 2.88 -0.11 15.84
CA ALA A 65 1.88 -0.54 16.81
C ALA A 65 0.59 -1.05 16.14
N ASP A 66 0.07 -0.31 15.15
CA ASP A 66 -1.11 -0.71 14.36
C ASP A 66 -0.88 -2.04 13.64
N TYR A 67 0.34 -2.26 13.11
CA TYR A 67 0.72 -3.53 12.50
C TYR A 67 0.68 -4.67 13.51
N ALA A 68 1.30 -4.49 14.66
CA ALA A 68 1.31 -5.50 15.73
C ALA A 68 -0.10 -5.81 16.25
N ALA A 69 -1.01 -4.82 16.27
CA ALA A 69 -2.40 -4.98 16.65
C ALA A 69 -3.27 -5.62 15.54
N GLY A 70 -2.78 -5.74 14.31
CA GLY A 70 -3.56 -6.24 13.16
C GLY A 70 -4.63 -5.26 12.66
N GLU A 71 -4.46 -3.96 12.95
CA GLU A 71 -5.42 -2.90 12.60
C GLU A 71 -5.11 -2.27 11.25
N ASN A 72 -3.82 -2.07 10.95
CA ASN A 72 -3.33 -1.57 9.67
C ASN A 72 -2.00 -2.25 9.34
N LEU A 73 -1.98 -3.06 8.29
CA LEU A 73 -0.81 -3.87 7.94
C LEU A 73 0.08 -3.14 6.94
N ARG A 74 0.57 -1.95 7.30
CA ARG A 74 1.55 -1.22 6.49
C ARG A 74 2.85 -2.02 6.39
N LEU A 75 3.41 -2.07 5.18
CA LEU A 75 4.70 -2.66 4.88
C LEU A 75 5.55 -1.67 4.10
N HIS A 76 6.77 -1.47 4.56
CA HIS A 76 7.76 -0.72 3.82
C HIS A 76 8.50 -1.62 2.84
N VAL A 77 8.70 -1.09 1.65
CA VAL A 77 9.33 -1.79 0.53
C VAL A 77 10.79 -1.34 0.43
N TRP A 78 11.68 -2.30 0.55
CA TRP A 78 13.13 -2.11 0.47
C TRP A 78 13.72 -2.93 -0.68
N SER A 79 14.91 -2.58 -1.13
CA SER A 79 15.71 -3.47 -1.98
C SER A 79 15.92 -4.82 -1.28
N ALA A 80 16.18 -5.89 -2.03
CA ALA A 80 16.29 -7.25 -1.48
C ALA A 80 17.36 -7.37 -0.37
N ASP A 81 18.40 -6.53 -0.41
CA ASP A 81 19.45 -6.45 0.62
C ASP A 81 19.06 -5.54 1.81
N GLY A 82 17.87 -4.94 1.78
CA GLY A 82 17.33 -4.10 2.85
C GLY A 82 17.97 -2.71 2.98
N ARG A 83 18.81 -2.29 2.04
CA ARG A 83 19.59 -1.05 2.17
C ARG A 83 18.92 0.18 1.59
N GLU A 84 18.13 0.01 0.55
CA GLU A 84 17.51 1.11 -0.17
C GLU A 84 15.99 1.10 -0.02
N PHE A 85 15.41 2.21 0.46
CA PHE A 85 13.96 2.38 0.54
C PHE A 85 13.38 2.61 -0.86
N ILE A 86 12.47 1.74 -1.26
CA ILE A 86 11.82 1.75 -2.58
C ILE A 86 10.44 2.40 -2.53
N GLY A 87 9.67 2.18 -1.45
CA GLY A 87 8.32 2.68 -1.33
C GLY A 87 7.56 2.11 -0.14
N SER A 88 6.26 2.29 -0.14
CA SER A 88 5.39 1.76 0.92
C SER A 88 4.13 1.15 0.31
N SER A 89 3.65 0.11 0.95
CA SER A 89 2.44 -0.61 0.58
C SER A 89 1.81 -1.24 1.83
N GLY A 90 0.93 -2.20 1.67
CA GLY A 90 0.32 -2.97 2.75
C GLY A 90 -1.18 -3.07 2.60
N TYR A 91 -1.83 -3.52 3.67
CA TYR A 91 -3.26 -3.71 3.69
C TYR A 91 -3.91 -2.76 4.69
N HIS A 92 -4.99 -2.12 4.27
CA HIS A 92 -5.83 -1.26 5.08
C HIS A 92 -7.30 -1.57 4.84
N ALA A 93 -8.23 -0.85 5.48
CA ALA A 93 -9.66 -1.14 5.44
C ALA A 93 -9.96 -2.62 5.76
N LEU A 94 -9.24 -3.17 6.74
CA LEU A 94 -9.31 -4.57 7.12
C LEU A 94 -10.66 -4.93 7.73
N ASN A 95 -11.21 -6.06 7.34
CA ASN A 95 -12.39 -6.64 7.96
C ASN A 95 -12.17 -8.14 8.16
N TRP A 96 -11.81 -8.53 9.38
CA TRP A 96 -11.57 -9.93 9.72
C TRP A 96 -12.84 -10.77 9.84
N ARG A 97 -14.00 -10.15 10.06
CA ARG A 97 -15.28 -10.84 10.10
C ARG A 97 -15.72 -11.31 8.70
N VAL A 98 -15.48 -10.45 7.69
CA VAL A 98 -15.62 -10.80 6.28
C VAL A 98 -14.21 -10.68 5.71
N PRO A 99 -13.41 -11.75 5.69
CA PRO A 99 -11.98 -11.67 5.44
C PRO A 99 -11.65 -10.92 4.15
N LYS A 100 -11.39 -9.62 4.29
CA LYS A 100 -11.08 -8.71 3.17
C LYS A 100 -10.22 -7.54 3.62
N GLY A 101 -9.58 -6.91 2.65
CA GLY A 101 -8.81 -5.70 2.84
C GLY A 101 -8.56 -4.99 1.52
N GLU A 102 -7.87 -3.88 1.58
CA GLU A 102 -7.48 -3.08 0.42
C GLU A 102 -5.95 -2.95 0.38
N ILE A 103 -5.34 -3.09 -0.80
CA ILE A 103 -3.93 -2.78 -1.03
C ILE A 103 -3.81 -1.33 -1.51
N GLY A 104 -3.00 -0.55 -0.80
CA GLY A 104 -2.46 0.71 -1.27
C GLY A 104 -0.96 0.60 -1.53
N TYR A 105 -0.42 1.42 -2.44
CA TYR A 105 1.03 1.46 -2.72
C TYR A 105 1.46 2.81 -3.27
N TRP A 106 2.70 3.16 -2.97
CA TRP A 106 3.44 4.18 -3.69
C TRP A 106 4.92 3.80 -3.77
N ILE A 107 5.57 4.26 -4.82
CA ILE A 107 7.00 4.01 -5.07
C ILE A 107 7.71 5.35 -5.16
N ALA A 108 8.87 5.47 -4.53
CA ALA A 108 9.71 6.67 -4.61
C ALA A 108 10.04 6.98 -6.07
N THR A 109 9.98 8.25 -6.44
CA THR A 109 10.06 8.72 -7.84
C THR A 109 11.31 8.18 -8.55
N ARG A 110 12.46 8.12 -7.86
CA ARG A 110 13.71 7.57 -8.42
C ARG A 110 13.62 6.10 -8.82
N HIS A 111 12.65 5.36 -8.29
CA HIS A 111 12.42 3.94 -8.58
C HIS A 111 11.18 3.70 -9.46
N ALA A 112 10.51 4.77 -9.92
CA ALA A 112 9.33 4.65 -10.74
C ALA A 112 9.65 4.02 -12.12
N GLY A 113 8.66 3.34 -12.70
CA GLY A 113 8.80 2.75 -14.03
C GLY A 113 9.59 1.41 -14.09
N GLN A 114 10.10 0.90 -12.96
CA GLN A 114 10.90 -0.33 -12.89
C GLN A 114 10.08 -1.60 -12.58
N GLY A 115 8.74 -1.47 -12.53
CA GLY A 115 7.84 -2.59 -12.24
C GLY A 115 7.70 -2.95 -10.76
N TYR A 116 8.32 -2.22 -9.84
CA TYR A 116 8.27 -2.52 -8.40
C TYR A 116 6.86 -2.49 -7.82
N ALA A 117 6.02 -1.53 -8.21
CA ALA A 117 4.63 -1.48 -7.72
C ALA A 117 3.84 -2.74 -8.12
N THR A 118 4.04 -3.25 -9.34
CA THR A 118 3.40 -4.49 -9.80
C THR A 118 3.91 -5.70 -9.03
N GLU A 119 5.23 -5.78 -8.80
CA GLU A 119 5.85 -6.87 -8.02
C GLU A 119 5.34 -6.89 -6.58
N VAL A 120 5.26 -5.72 -5.94
CA VAL A 120 4.70 -5.56 -4.59
C VAL A 120 3.24 -5.98 -4.55
N ALA A 121 2.40 -5.44 -5.45
CA ALA A 121 0.98 -5.76 -5.49
C ALA A 121 0.73 -7.25 -5.77
N HIS A 122 1.54 -7.88 -6.60
CA HIS A 122 1.48 -9.33 -6.88
C HIS A 122 1.78 -10.13 -5.60
N ALA A 123 2.92 -9.87 -4.95
CA ALA A 123 3.31 -10.58 -3.72
C ALA A 123 2.28 -10.42 -2.60
N LEU A 124 1.76 -9.21 -2.42
CA LEU A 124 0.72 -8.94 -1.43
C LEU A 124 -0.61 -9.62 -1.80
N THR A 125 -0.97 -9.67 -3.08
CA THR A 125 -2.18 -10.37 -3.53
C THR A 125 -2.09 -11.87 -3.22
N ASP A 126 -0.98 -12.50 -3.56
CA ASP A 126 -0.78 -13.92 -3.32
C ASP A 126 -0.79 -14.23 -1.82
N PHE A 127 -0.11 -13.42 -1.01
CA PHE A 127 -0.08 -13.60 0.44
C PHE A 127 -1.47 -13.39 1.08
N ALA A 128 -2.21 -12.35 0.67
CA ALA A 128 -3.54 -12.07 1.20
C ALA A 128 -4.55 -13.17 0.90
N LEU A 129 -4.58 -13.67 -0.34
CA LEU A 129 -5.53 -14.69 -0.78
C LEU A 129 -5.09 -16.11 -0.43
N CYS A 130 -3.83 -16.33 -0.07
CA CYS A 130 -3.35 -17.61 0.43
C CYS A 130 -4.08 -17.97 1.72
N PRO A 131 -4.60 -19.22 1.85
CA PRO A 131 -5.24 -19.68 3.07
C PRO A 131 -4.35 -19.56 4.31
N GLN A 132 -4.97 -19.33 5.48
CA GLN A 132 -4.22 -19.21 6.74
C GLN A 132 -3.47 -20.49 7.09
N GLU A 133 -4.03 -21.65 6.81
CA GLU A 133 -3.38 -22.95 6.99
C GLU A 133 -2.14 -23.15 6.11
N LYS A 134 -1.97 -22.31 5.09
CA LYS A 134 -0.80 -22.25 4.21
C LYS A 134 0.11 -21.05 4.48
N GLY A 135 -0.15 -20.35 5.60
CA GLY A 135 0.66 -19.21 6.05
C GLY A 135 0.27 -17.86 5.46
N GLY A 136 -0.87 -17.75 4.75
CA GLY A 136 -1.38 -16.48 4.25
C GLY A 136 -2.38 -15.81 5.19
N LEU A 137 -2.97 -14.67 4.76
CA LEU A 137 -3.99 -13.96 5.54
C LEU A 137 -5.39 -14.60 5.42
N GLY A 138 -5.62 -15.43 4.41
CA GLY A 138 -6.90 -16.09 4.18
C GLY A 138 -8.02 -15.16 3.71
N PHE A 139 -7.68 -14.02 3.12
CA PHE A 139 -8.70 -13.12 2.58
C PHE A 139 -9.53 -13.81 1.50
N ARG A 140 -10.82 -13.48 1.48
CA ARG A 140 -11.77 -13.94 0.47
C ARG A 140 -11.95 -12.90 -0.64
N ARG A 141 -11.62 -11.64 -0.34
CA ARG A 141 -11.69 -10.51 -1.26
C ARG A 141 -10.56 -9.55 -0.95
N LEU A 142 -9.93 -9.06 -2.00
CA LEU A 142 -8.88 -8.04 -1.93
C LEU A 142 -9.21 -6.94 -2.92
N GLU A 143 -9.12 -5.69 -2.50
CA GLU A 143 -9.42 -4.53 -3.31
C GLU A 143 -8.17 -3.70 -3.61
N ILE A 144 -8.20 -3.01 -4.73
CA ILE A 144 -7.30 -1.91 -5.07
C ILE A 144 -8.19 -0.78 -5.58
N ARG A 145 -8.07 0.40 -4.96
CA ARG A 145 -8.81 1.60 -5.37
C ARG A 145 -7.84 2.63 -5.92
N THR A 146 -8.26 3.33 -6.97
CA THR A 146 -7.43 4.35 -7.58
C THR A 146 -8.26 5.46 -8.21
N ASP A 147 -7.71 6.68 -8.22
CA ASP A 147 -8.24 7.78 -9.02
C ASP A 147 -8.32 7.35 -10.49
N ALA A 148 -9.48 7.55 -11.13
CA ALA A 148 -9.72 7.13 -12.52
C ALA A 148 -8.74 7.80 -13.52
N ARG A 149 -8.17 8.96 -13.16
CA ARG A 149 -7.16 9.67 -13.95
C ARG A 149 -5.77 9.04 -13.83
N ASN A 150 -5.53 8.19 -12.81
CA ASN A 150 -4.24 7.54 -12.55
C ASN A 150 -4.11 6.23 -13.33
N GLU A 151 -3.95 6.34 -14.65
CA GLU A 151 -3.81 5.19 -15.54
C GLU A 151 -2.63 4.27 -15.17
N ARG A 152 -1.54 4.83 -14.60
CA ARG A 152 -0.39 4.02 -14.17
C ARG A 152 -0.79 3.08 -13.03
N SER A 153 -1.52 3.59 -12.04
CA SER A 153 -2.02 2.78 -10.93
C SER A 153 -3.08 1.78 -11.42
N ALA A 154 -4.02 2.20 -12.28
CA ALA A 154 -5.09 1.35 -12.79
C ALA A 154 -4.62 0.17 -13.66
N ARG A 155 -3.44 0.27 -14.28
CA ARG A 155 -2.84 -0.85 -15.06
C ARG A 155 -2.41 -2.01 -14.18
N ILE A 156 -2.03 -1.76 -12.94
CA ILE A 156 -1.50 -2.81 -12.03
C ILE A 156 -2.57 -3.85 -11.70
N PRO A 157 -3.75 -3.50 -11.14
CA PRO A 157 -4.78 -4.49 -10.87
C PRO A 157 -5.25 -5.21 -12.15
N ARG A 158 -5.35 -4.51 -13.29
CA ARG A 158 -5.71 -5.14 -14.57
C ARG A 158 -4.69 -6.22 -14.97
N ALA A 159 -3.40 -5.91 -14.86
CA ALA A 159 -2.34 -6.87 -15.17
C ALA A 159 -2.30 -8.07 -14.21
N LEU A 160 -2.76 -7.89 -12.97
CA LEU A 160 -2.82 -8.93 -11.94
C LEU A 160 -4.17 -9.70 -11.93
N GLY A 161 -5.03 -9.51 -12.94
CA GLY A 161 -6.28 -10.25 -13.07
C GLY A 161 -7.36 -9.83 -12.07
N TYR A 162 -7.32 -8.59 -11.59
CA TYR A 162 -8.44 -8.02 -10.83
C TYR A 162 -9.57 -7.63 -11.78
N THR A 163 -10.80 -7.80 -11.33
CA THR A 163 -12.00 -7.33 -12.01
C THR A 163 -12.29 -5.89 -11.61
N LEU A 164 -12.64 -5.03 -12.55
CA LEU A 164 -13.21 -3.71 -12.26
C LEU A 164 -14.66 -3.87 -11.82
N ASP A 165 -14.92 -3.72 -10.53
CA ASP A 165 -16.27 -3.87 -9.97
C ASP A 165 -17.12 -2.62 -10.15
N ALA A 166 -16.50 -1.44 -9.99
CA ALA A 166 -17.22 -0.17 -10.08
C ALA A 166 -16.34 0.99 -10.49
N THR A 167 -16.96 1.99 -11.08
CA THR A 167 -16.45 3.36 -11.19
C THR A 167 -17.41 4.26 -10.42
N LEU A 168 -16.97 4.70 -9.25
CA LEU A 168 -17.75 5.62 -8.43
C LEU A 168 -17.54 7.04 -8.95
N LYS A 169 -18.63 7.68 -9.37
CA LYS A 169 -18.60 9.03 -9.92
C LYS A 169 -18.55 10.06 -8.80
N ASN A 170 -17.67 11.07 -8.94
CA ASN A 170 -17.53 12.16 -7.97
C ASN A 170 -17.34 11.64 -6.53
N ASP A 171 -16.56 10.59 -6.36
CA ASP A 171 -16.45 9.82 -5.10
C ASP A 171 -15.62 10.54 -4.04
N ASP A 172 -14.67 11.39 -4.49
CA ASP A 172 -13.76 12.07 -3.58
C ASP A 172 -13.25 13.36 -4.25
N VAL A 173 -12.54 14.18 -3.49
CA VAL A 173 -11.82 15.34 -4.03
C VAL A 173 -10.49 14.89 -4.67
N ALA A 174 -10.09 15.61 -5.73
CA ALA A 174 -8.80 15.38 -6.34
C ALA A 174 -7.67 15.77 -5.38
N ALA A 175 -6.65 14.92 -5.24
CA ALA A 175 -5.54 15.17 -4.31
C ALA A 175 -4.76 16.46 -4.67
N ASP A 176 -4.64 16.74 -5.94
CA ASP A 176 -3.91 17.89 -6.51
C ASP A 176 -4.77 19.16 -6.66
N ASN A 177 -6.10 19.03 -6.58
CA ASN A 177 -7.02 20.18 -6.68
C ASN A 177 -8.29 19.93 -5.84
N PRO A 178 -8.37 20.42 -4.59
CA PRO A 178 -9.54 20.20 -3.72
C PRO A 178 -10.87 20.80 -4.25
N ALA A 179 -10.83 21.66 -5.28
CA ALA A 179 -12.03 22.19 -5.93
C ALA A 179 -12.62 21.23 -6.97
N GLU A 180 -11.90 20.18 -7.33
CA GLU A 180 -12.32 19.18 -8.31
C GLU A 180 -12.73 17.87 -7.64
N LEU A 181 -13.83 17.28 -8.11
CA LEU A 181 -14.21 15.92 -7.75
C LEU A 181 -13.55 14.93 -8.72
N ARG A 182 -13.22 13.76 -8.20
CA ARG A 182 -12.65 12.67 -8.98
C ARG A 182 -13.50 11.40 -8.90
N ASP A 183 -13.45 10.61 -9.95
CA ASP A 183 -14.00 9.27 -9.95
C ASP A 183 -13.00 8.30 -9.31
N THR A 184 -13.53 7.29 -8.62
CA THR A 184 -12.73 6.19 -8.08
C THR A 184 -13.03 4.89 -8.83
N LEU A 185 -11.98 4.25 -9.32
CA LEU A 185 -12.04 2.88 -9.82
C LEU A 185 -11.85 1.90 -8.66
N ILE A 186 -12.76 0.94 -8.52
CA ILE A 186 -12.66 -0.14 -7.54
C ILE A 186 -12.41 -1.44 -8.29
N PHE A 187 -11.23 -1.99 -8.08
CA PHE A 187 -10.86 -3.31 -8.57
C PHE A 187 -10.89 -4.32 -7.44
N SER A 188 -11.30 -5.55 -7.73
CA SER A 188 -11.24 -6.63 -6.75
C SER A 188 -10.73 -7.94 -7.33
N ARG A 189 -10.13 -8.74 -6.46
CA ARG A 189 -9.81 -10.14 -6.71
C ARG A 189 -10.35 -10.98 -5.57
N ILE A 190 -11.06 -12.04 -5.92
CA ILE A 190 -11.64 -13.00 -4.97
C ILE A 190 -10.89 -14.34 -5.05
N ARG A 191 -10.95 -15.07 -3.95
CA ARG A 191 -10.46 -16.45 -3.87
C ARG A 191 -11.59 -17.42 -4.11
#